data_27a588ceb87177b0bb7fd2a694dd18c8
#
_entry.id   27a588ceb87177b0bb7fd2a694dd18c8
#
_cell.length_a   1.000
_cell.length_b   1.000
_cell.length_c   1.000
_cell.angle_alpha   90.00
_cell.angle_beta   90.00
_cell.angle_gamma   90.00
#
_symmetry.space_group_name_H-M   'P 1'
#
loop_
_entity.id
_entity.type
_entity.pdbx_description
1 polymer ?
#
loop_
_entity_poly.entity_id
_entity_poly.type
_entity_poly.pdbx_seq_one_letter_code
_entity_poly.pdbx_strand_id
1 'polypeptide(L)'
;MADVQKIKALVDEKADKFVNVANQVWSTPELGFKEEKSAAALIAALESEGFKVTTGLAGIPTAFVGVWGEGHPAIALLGEFDALPSLSQEAGNDVHTPICEGGNGHGCGHNLLGAGSLAAAVAVKDYMEQNGIKGSVHYFGCPGVEFGCGKMFMARAGAFDGIDAA
;
A
#
# COMPACT_ATOMS: atom_id res chain seq x y z
N MET A 1 -13.31 -2.00 23.53
CA MET A 1 -13.66 -1.82 22.11
C MET A 1 -12.90 -0.62 21.59
N ALA A 2 -12.25 -0.74 20.42
CA ALA A 2 -11.63 0.40 19.76
C ALA A 2 -12.68 1.47 19.47
N ASP A 3 -12.34 2.73 19.71
CA ASP A 3 -13.22 3.84 19.41
C ASP A 3 -13.11 4.16 17.90
N VAL A 4 -14.09 3.70 17.14
CA VAL A 4 -14.15 3.86 15.67
C VAL A 4 -14.05 5.35 15.26
N GLN A 5 -14.61 6.25 16.08
CA GLN A 5 -14.56 7.69 15.80
C GLN A 5 -13.13 8.23 15.93
N LYS A 6 -12.36 7.73 16.89
CA LYS A 6 -10.93 8.11 17.02
C LYS A 6 -10.11 7.60 15.84
N ILE A 7 -10.32 6.35 15.42
CA ILE A 7 -9.61 5.80 14.26
C ILE A 7 -9.94 6.62 13.00
N LYS A 8 -11.22 6.94 12.80
CA LYS A 8 -11.64 7.80 11.69
C LYS A 8 -10.93 9.16 11.72
N ALA A 9 -10.88 9.81 12.89
CA ALA A 9 -10.20 11.10 13.03
C ALA A 9 -8.70 11.01 12.68
N LEU A 10 -8.01 9.93 13.05
CA LEU A 10 -6.61 9.70 12.70
C LEU A 10 -6.40 9.54 11.19
N VAL A 11 -7.34 8.91 10.48
CA VAL A 11 -7.30 8.83 9.02
C VAL A 11 -7.54 10.21 8.40
N ASP A 12 -8.56 10.93 8.88
CA ASP A 12 -8.94 12.25 8.37
C ASP A 12 -7.81 13.28 8.57
N GLU A 13 -7.07 13.22 9.68
CA GLU A 13 -5.94 14.11 9.98
C GLU A 13 -4.83 14.04 8.93
N LYS A 14 -4.62 12.86 8.33
CA LYS A 14 -3.55 12.62 7.34
C LYS A 14 -4.11 12.41 5.92
N ALA A 15 -5.38 12.70 5.68
CA ALA A 15 -6.05 12.41 4.41
C ALA A 15 -5.32 13.00 3.21
N ASP A 16 -4.92 14.26 3.26
CA ASP A 16 -4.23 14.94 2.15
C ASP A 16 -2.92 14.23 1.78
N LYS A 17 -2.18 13.72 2.77
CA LYS A 17 -0.94 12.97 2.53
C LYS A 17 -1.21 11.71 1.72
N PHE A 18 -2.19 10.91 2.13
CA PHE A 18 -2.48 9.63 1.46
C PHE A 18 -3.20 9.80 0.13
N VAL A 19 -4.02 10.85 -0.02
CA VAL A 19 -4.55 11.26 -1.32
C VAL A 19 -3.40 11.63 -2.27
N ASN A 20 -2.40 12.37 -1.80
CA ASN A 20 -1.23 12.70 -2.62
C ASN A 20 -0.43 11.45 -3.01
N VAL A 21 -0.27 10.48 -2.12
CA VAL A 21 0.37 9.19 -2.45
C VAL A 21 -0.43 8.44 -3.53
N ALA A 22 -1.75 8.34 -3.38
CA ALA A 22 -2.62 7.73 -4.39
C ALA A 22 -2.49 8.41 -5.76
N ASN A 23 -2.42 9.76 -5.77
CA ASN A 23 -2.25 10.54 -7.00
C ASN A 23 -0.86 10.36 -7.63
N GLN A 24 0.20 10.18 -6.83
CA GLN A 24 1.53 9.86 -7.34
C GLN A 24 1.54 8.50 -8.03
N VAL A 25 0.96 7.48 -7.41
CA VAL A 25 0.82 6.15 -8.02
C VAL A 25 -0.05 6.21 -9.27
N TRP A 26 -1.19 6.92 -9.23
CA TRP A 26 -2.04 7.16 -10.39
C TRP A 26 -1.29 7.75 -11.58
N SER A 27 -0.45 8.75 -11.33
CA SER A 27 0.26 9.48 -12.39
C SER A 27 1.43 8.69 -13.00
N THR A 28 1.80 7.56 -12.40
CA THR A 28 2.88 6.67 -12.87
C THR A 28 2.38 5.23 -13.01
N PRO A 29 1.47 4.94 -13.95
CA PRO A 29 0.84 3.63 -14.07
C PRO A 29 1.81 2.57 -14.60
N GLU A 30 2.45 1.87 -13.69
CA GLU A 30 3.46 0.83 -13.96
C GLU A 30 2.83 -0.56 -13.93
N LEU A 31 3.23 -1.42 -14.86
CA LEU A 31 2.73 -2.79 -14.93
C LEU A 31 3.38 -3.68 -13.87
N GLY A 32 2.70 -4.77 -13.54
CA GLY A 32 3.12 -5.73 -12.53
C GLY A 32 4.58 -6.17 -12.63
N PHE A 33 5.24 -6.22 -11.49
CA PHE A 33 6.67 -6.49 -11.27
C PHE A 33 7.63 -5.42 -11.82
N LYS A 34 7.11 -4.26 -12.27
CA LYS A 34 7.87 -3.12 -12.76
C LYS A 34 7.45 -1.81 -12.08
N GLU A 35 6.77 -1.90 -10.95
CA GLU A 35 6.17 -0.78 -10.21
C GLU A 35 7.21 -0.04 -9.35
N GLU A 36 8.34 0.35 -9.94
CA GLU A 36 9.47 0.92 -9.19
C GLU A 36 9.13 2.27 -8.56
N LYS A 37 8.48 3.17 -9.29
CA LYS A 37 8.11 4.51 -8.81
C LYS A 37 6.94 4.43 -7.83
N SER A 38 5.98 3.57 -8.11
CA SER A 38 4.82 3.33 -7.25
C SER A 38 5.25 2.75 -5.90
N ALA A 39 6.14 1.73 -5.92
CA ALA A 39 6.74 1.18 -4.70
C ALA A 39 7.53 2.25 -3.93
N ALA A 40 8.36 3.04 -4.62
CA ALA A 40 9.16 4.10 -3.99
C ALA A 40 8.28 5.16 -3.30
N ALA A 41 7.15 5.55 -3.91
CA ALA A 41 6.21 6.51 -3.30
C ALA A 41 5.59 5.96 -2.01
N LEU A 42 5.15 4.69 -2.02
CA LEU A 42 4.59 4.02 -0.84
C LEU A 42 5.64 3.81 0.26
N ILE A 43 6.85 3.41 -0.11
CA ILE A 43 7.98 3.24 0.82
C ILE A 43 8.32 4.57 1.50
N ALA A 44 8.47 5.64 0.75
CA ALA A 44 8.77 6.97 1.30
C ALA A 44 7.68 7.44 2.27
N ALA A 45 6.41 7.16 1.96
CA ALA A 45 5.30 7.47 2.85
C ALA A 45 5.38 6.68 4.17
N LEU A 46 5.67 5.36 4.11
CA LEU A 46 5.86 4.51 5.30
C LEU A 46 7.02 4.99 6.18
N GLU A 47 8.18 5.23 5.57
CA GLU A 47 9.37 5.70 6.29
C GLU A 47 9.12 7.03 7.01
N SER A 48 8.39 7.96 6.35
CA SER A 48 8.01 9.25 6.95
C SER A 48 7.05 9.12 8.13
N GLU A 49 6.37 7.96 8.26
CA GLU A 49 5.51 7.61 9.40
C GLU A 49 6.22 6.72 10.45
N GLY A 50 7.52 6.51 10.30
CA GLY A 50 8.34 5.79 11.28
C GLY A 50 8.34 4.27 11.12
N PHE A 51 7.86 3.73 10.01
CA PHE A 51 8.01 2.31 9.70
C PHE A 51 9.43 2.00 9.23
N LYS A 52 9.95 0.85 9.63
CA LYS A 52 11.21 0.30 9.10
C LYS A 52 10.88 -0.54 7.88
N VAL A 53 11.43 -0.17 6.72
CA VAL A 53 11.11 -0.85 5.46
C VAL A 53 12.20 -1.83 5.07
N THR A 54 11.76 -3.01 4.61
CA THR A 54 12.58 -4.05 3.95
C THR A 54 12.04 -4.31 2.57
N THR A 55 12.89 -4.20 1.56
CA THR A 55 12.54 -4.37 0.14
C THR A 55 13.05 -5.70 -0.42
N GLY A 56 12.60 -6.08 -1.60
CA GLY A 56 13.08 -7.27 -2.31
C GLY A 56 12.54 -8.58 -1.75
N LEU A 57 11.38 -8.57 -1.11
CA LEU A 57 10.75 -9.77 -0.56
C LEU A 57 10.54 -10.83 -1.64
N ALA A 58 10.80 -12.08 -1.32
CA ALA A 58 10.69 -13.21 -2.24
C ALA A 58 11.53 -13.07 -3.53
N GLY A 59 12.58 -12.22 -3.53
CA GLY A 59 13.38 -11.91 -4.70
C GLY A 59 12.68 -10.98 -5.72
N ILE A 60 11.55 -10.37 -5.35
CA ILE A 60 10.82 -9.43 -6.18
C ILE A 60 11.23 -8.00 -5.79
N PRO A 61 11.91 -7.23 -6.65
CA PRO A 61 12.46 -5.91 -6.31
C PRO A 61 11.42 -4.93 -5.77
N THR A 62 10.19 -4.98 -6.29
CA THR A 62 9.09 -4.07 -5.94
C THR A 62 8.23 -4.57 -4.76
N ALA A 63 8.49 -5.79 -4.25
CA ALA A 63 7.83 -6.28 -3.03
C ALA A 63 8.56 -5.78 -1.78
N PHE A 64 7.81 -5.30 -0.80
CA PHE A 64 8.38 -4.76 0.43
C PHE A 64 7.46 -4.96 1.63
N VAL A 65 8.01 -4.80 2.84
CA VAL A 65 7.24 -4.68 4.08
C VAL A 65 7.75 -3.50 4.89
N GLY A 66 6.85 -2.70 5.39
CA GLY A 66 7.11 -1.70 6.43
C GLY A 66 6.59 -2.23 7.76
N VAL A 67 7.43 -2.20 8.79
CA VAL A 67 7.11 -2.69 10.14
C VAL A 67 7.24 -1.57 11.15
N TRP A 68 6.22 -1.40 11.99
CA TRP A 68 6.25 -0.54 13.16
C TRP A 68 5.89 -1.35 14.41
N GLY A 69 6.55 -1.05 15.54
CA GLY A 69 6.37 -1.77 16.80
C GLY A 69 7.10 -3.12 16.82
N GLU A 70 6.81 -3.93 17.81
CA GLU A 70 7.42 -5.25 18.00
C GLU A 70 6.49 -6.20 18.76
N GLY A 71 6.68 -7.51 18.55
CA GLY A 71 5.91 -8.54 19.23
C GLY A 71 4.49 -8.70 18.72
N HIS A 72 3.65 -9.34 19.53
CA HIS A 72 2.30 -9.73 19.19
C HIS A 72 1.24 -8.91 19.97
N PRO A 73 0.03 -8.73 19.41
CA PRO A 73 -0.37 -9.20 18.08
C PRO A 73 0.38 -8.48 16.95
N ALA A 74 0.74 -9.24 15.91
CA ALA A 74 1.31 -8.75 14.66
C ALA A 74 0.19 -8.66 13.62
N ILE A 75 -0.22 -7.45 13.25
CA ILE A 75 -1.34 -7.20 12.33
C ILE A 75 -0.79 -6.72 10.99
N ALA A 76 -1.23 -7.35 9.90
CA ALA A 76 -0.82 -6.98 8.57
C ALA A 76 -1.93 -6.27 7.78
N LEU A 77 -1.54 -5.29 7.00
CA LEU A 77 -2.34 -4.67 5.94
C LEU A 77 -1.60 -4.85 4.62
N LEU A 78 -2.32 -5.25 3.58
CA LEU A 78 -1.75 -5.53 2.28
C LEU A 78 -2.20 -4.45 1.29
N GLY A 79 -1.25 -3.86 0.58
CA GLY A 79 -1.49 -2.87 -0.47
C GLY A 79 -1.03 -3.38 -1.83
N GLU A 80 -1.80 -3.06 -2.86
CA GLU A 80 -1.53 -3.35 -4.26
C GLU A 80 -1.31 -2.02 -4.99
N PHE A 81 -0.52 -2.01 -6.07
CA PHE A 81 -0.15 -0.75 -6.73
C PHE A 81 0.24 -0.90 -8.21
N ASP A 82 0.00 -2.08 -8.80
CA ASP A 82 0.20 -2.31 -10.23
C ASP A 82 -0.97 -1.78 -11.07
N ALA A 83 -0.68 -1.36 -12.30
CA ALA A 83 -1.61 -0.86 -13.28
C ALA A 83 -1.89 -1.90 -14.37
N LEU A 84 -2.91 -1.63 -15.17
CA LEU A 84 -3.31 -2.44 -16.32
C LEU A 84 -2.90 -1.80 -17.64
N PRO A 85 -2.56 -2.59 -18.67
CA PRO A 85 -2.24 -2.06 -20.00
C PRO A 85 -3.49 -1.50 -20.69
N SER A 86 -3.30 -0.49 -21.54
CA SER A 86 -4.33 0.10 -22.38
C SER A 86 -5.52 0.72 -21.62
N LEU A 87 -5.34 1.09 -20.37
CA LEU A 87 -6.36 1.73 -19.53
C LEU A 87 -5.99 3.16 -19.12
N SER A 88 -5.16 3.84 -19.93
CA SER A 88 -4.87 5.25 -19.71
C SER A 88 -6.14 6.09 -19.76
N GLN A 89 -6.34 6.95 -18.76
CA GLN A 89 -7.57 7.73 -18.60
C GLN A 89 -7.27 9.03 -17.86
N GLU A 90 -7.94 10.12 -18.27
CA GLU A 90 -7.97 11.36 -17.49
C GLU A 90 -8.75 11.16 -16.18
N ALA A 91 -8.22 11.72 -15.09
CA ALA A 91 -8.89 11.69 -13.80
C ALA A 91 -10.15 12.58 -13.81
N GLY A 92 -11.24 12.08 -13.20
CA GLY A 92 -12.49 12.83 -13.08
C GLY A 92 -13.31 12.95 -14.36
N ASN A 93 -12.97 12.20 -15.41
CA ASN A 93 -13.69 12.18 -16.68
C ASN A 93 -14.46 10.86 -16.81
N ASP A 94 -15.77 10.93 -17.06
CA ASP A 94 -16.66 9.79 -17.23
C ASP A 94 -16.74 9.29 -18.70
N VAL A 95 -16.07 9.99 -19.60
CA VAL A 95 -15.90 9.60 -21.01
C VAL A 95 -14.50 9.03 -21.21
N HIS A 96 -14.38 7.99 -22.03
CA HIS A 96 -13.08 7.42 -22.39
C HIS A 96 -12.17 8.49 -23.03
N THR A 97 -11.19 8.93 -22.26
CA THR A 97 -10.25 10.01 -22.64
C THR A 97 -8.85 9.62 -22.19
N PRO A 98 -8.12 8.84 -23.00
CA PRO A 98 -6.77 8.41 -22.63
C PRO A 98 -5.80 9.61 -22.61
N ILE A 99 -5.00 9.72 -21.54
CA ILE A 99 -3.86 10.66 -21.49
C ILE A 99 -2.82 10.28 -22.53
N CYS A 100 -2.63 8.97 -22.73
CA CYS A 100 -1.72 8.41 -23.73
C CYS A 100 -2.46 7.23 -24.40
N GLU A 101 -2.64 7.30 -25.71
CA GLU A 101 -3.30 6.25 -26.47
C GLU A 101 -2.57 4.91 -26.32
N GLY A 102 -3.30 3.86 -25.94
CA GLY A 102 -2.71 2.55 -25.61
C GLY A 102 -1.85 2.50 -24.35
N GLY A 103 -1.77 3.61 -23.60
CA GLY A 103 -0.99 3.70 -22.35
C GLY A 103 -1.64 2.94 -21.19
N ASN A 104 -0.86 2.69 -20.14
CA ASN A 104 -1.33 2.03 -18.94
C ASN A 104 -2.24 2.93 -18.09
N GLY A 105 -3.05 2.32 -17.21
CA GLY A 105 -3.88 3.05 -16.27
C GLY A 105 -4.36 2.18 -15.10
N HIS A 106 -4.80 2.82 -14.02
CA HIS A 106 -5.29 2.16 -12.81
C HIS A 106 -6.78 1.82 -12.90
N GLY A 107 -7.15 0.98 -13.88
CA GLY A 107 -8.54 0.56 -14.08
C GLY A 107 -9.10 -0.33 -12.96
N CYS A 108 -8.24 -1.02 -12.21
CA CYS A 108 -8.62 -1.79 -11.02
C CYS A 108 -8.58 -0.97 -9.72
N GLY A 109 -8.03 0.25 -9.74
CA GLY A 109 -7.96 1.12 -8.57
C GLY A 109 -6.86 0.78 -7.55
N HIS A 110 -5.82 0.07 -7.97
CA HIS A 110 -4.73 -0.31 -7.05
C HIS A 110 -3.96 0.89 -6.50
N ASN A 111 -3.94 2.04 -7.17
CA ASN A 111 -3.44 3.30 -6.61
C ASN A 111 -4.19 3.71 -5.33
N LEU A 112 -5.51 3.47 -5.29
CA LEU A 112 -6.35 3.75 -4.12
C LEU A 112 -6.18 2.66 -3.06
N LEU A 113 -6.11 1.39 -3.47
CA LEU A 113 -5.95 0.27 -2.54
C LEU A 113 -4.60 0.35 -1.80
N GLY A 114 -3.51 0.61 -2.52
CA GLY A 114 -2.18 0.76 -1.92
C GLY A 114 -2.14 1.91 -0.91
N ALA A 115 -2.57 3.09 -1.31
CA ALA A 115 -2.57 4.27 -0.42
C ALA A 115 -3.57 4.14 0.74
N GLY A 116 -4.76 3.57 0.50
CA GLY A 116 -5.78 3.37 1.53
C GLY A 116 -5.36 2.36 2.60
N SER A 117 -4.79 1.23 2.19
CA SER A 117 -4.22 0.24 3.12
C SER A 117 -3.08 0.83 3.94
N LEU A 118 -2.25 1.69 3.32
CA LEU A 118 -1.17 2.39 4.02
C LEU A 118 -1.73 3.38 5.05
N ALA A 119 -2.76 4.16 4.68
CA ALA A 119 -3.44 5.06 5.61
C ALA A 119 -4.03 4.29 6.81
N ALA A 120 -4.61 3.12 6.56
CA ALA A 120 -5.12 2.24 7.62
C ALA A 120 -3.99 1.74 8.54
N ALA A 121 -2.86 1.29 7.98
CA ALA A 121 -1.70 0.86 8.77
C ALA A 121 -1.17 1.99 9.68
N VAL A 122 -1.08 3.20 9.15
CA VAL A 122 -0.65 4.38 9.90
C VAL A 122 -1.66 4.73 10.99
N ALA A 123 -2.96 4.70 10.71
CA ALA A 123 -3.99 4.98 11.71
C ALA A 123 -3.99 3.95 12.85
N VAL A 124 -3.78 2.66 12.54
CA VAL A 124 -3.63 1.61 13.56
C VAL A 124 -2.39 1.87 14.41
N LYS A 125 -1.25 2.19 13.78
CA LYS A 125 -0.02 2.57 14.48
C LYS A 125 -0.25 3.76 15.41
N ASP A 126 -0.81 4.87 14.91
CA ASP A 126 -1.05 6.07 15.69
C ASP A 126 -2.01 5.80 16.87
N TYR A 127 -3.04 4.99 16.65
CA TYR A 127 -3.96 4.57 17.72
C TYR A 127 -3.25 3.74 18.79
N MET A 128 -2.40 2.78 18.39
CA MET A 128 -1.63 1.96 19.32
C MET A 128 -0.68 2.81 20.15
N GLU A 129 0.03 3.73 19.51
CA GLU A 129 0.98 4.64 20.15
C GLU A 129 0.30 5.54 21.17
N GLN A 130 -0.82 6.20 20.81
CA GLN A 130 -1.58 7.07 21.70
C GLN A 130 -2.20 6.36 22.90
N ASN A 131 -2.46 5.06 22.78
CA ASN A 131 -3.10 4.27 23.85
C ASN A 131 -2.14 3.31 24.56
N GLY A 132 -0.85 3.34 24.26
CA GLY A 132 0.15 2.45 24.86
C GLY A 132 -0.11 0.96 24.59
N ILE A 133 -0.72 0.64 23.44
CA ILE A 133 -1.04 -0.74 23.03
C ILE A 133 0.22 -1.38 22.46
N LYS A 134 0.59 -2.56 22.99
CA LYS A 134 1.73 -3.34 22.49
C LYS A 134 1.34 -4.18 21.28
N GLY A 135 2.31 -4.49 20.44
CA GLY A 135 2.15 -5.27 19.23
C GLY A 135 2.89 -4.63 18.06
N SER A 136 2.72 -5.16 16.87
CA SER A 136 3.33 -4.64 15.66
C SER A 136 2.32 -4.49 14.52
N VAL A 137 2.55 -3.49 13.69
CA VAL A 137 1.79 -3.22 12.47
C VAL A 137 2.70 -3.41 11.28
N HIS A 138 2.26 -4.22 10.34
CA HIS A 138 2.99 -4.56 9.12
C HIS A 138 2.19 -4.07 7.91
N TYR A 139 2.82 -3.31 7.03
CA TYR A 139 2.26 -3.00 5.73
C TYR A 139 3.06 -3.74 4.67
N PHE A 140 2.41 -4.62 3.92
CA PHE A 140 3.00 -5.35 2.81
C PHE A 140 2.65 -4.67 1.49
N GLY A 141 3.66 -4.21 0.76
CA GLY A 141 3.53 -3.82 -0.64
C GLY A 141 3.60 -5.06 -1.53
N CYS A 142 2.47 -5.38 -2.16
CA CYS A 142 2.25 -6.60 -2.92
C CYS A 142 2.17 -6.30 -4.42
N PRO A 143 3.25 -6.48 -5.20
CA PRO A 143 3.29 -6.17 -6.62
C PRO A 143 2.64 -7.25 -7.49
N GLY A 144 2.34 -6.90 -8.73
CA GLY A 144 2.04 -7.83 -9.82
C GLY A 144 0.76 -8.63 -9.64
N VAL A 145 -0.25 -8.07 -9.03
CA VAL A 145 -1.52 -8.77 -8.77
C VAL A 145 -2.21 -9.13 -10.07
N GLU A 146 -2.20 -8.23 -11.05
CA GLU A 146 -2.83 -8.41 -12.36
C GLU A 146 -2.05 -9.37 -13.29
N PHE A 147 -0.76 -9.61 -13.00
CA PHE A 147 0.13 -10.31 -13.93
C PHE A 147 0.72 -11.63 -13.40
N GLY A 148 0.50 -12.00 -12.17
CA GLY A 148 1.09 -13.22 -11.66
C GLY A 148 1.08 -13.38 -10.14
N CYS A 149 0.27 -12.58 -9.46
CA CYS A 149 0.01 -12.73 -8.03
C CYS A 149 1.27 -12.72 -7.17
N GLY A 150 1.96 -11.58 -7.06
CA GLY A 150 3.17 -11.42 -6.23
C GLY A 150 3.01 -11.97 -4.82
N LYS A 151 1.80 -11.84 -4.22
CA LYS A 151 1.47 -12.40 -2.90
C LYS A 151 1.71 -13.92 -2.80
N MET A 152 1.50 -14.68 -3.86
CA MET A 152 1.75 -16.13 -3.86
C MET A 152 3.25 -16.43 -3.70
N PHE A 153 4.11 -15.68 -4.38
CA PHE A 153 5.56 -15.81 -4.23
C PHE A 153 6.01 -15.36 -2.85
N MET A 154 5.45 -14.26 -2.33
CA MET A 154 5.72 -13.76 -0.99
C MET A 154 5.31 -14.78 0.08
N ALA A 155 4.12 -15.36 -0.02
CA ALA A 155 3.64 -16.40 0.89
C ALA A 155 4.54 -17.66 0.84
N ARG A 156 4.89 -18.12 -0.35
CA ARG A 156 5.81 -19.26 -0.53
C ARG A 156 7.18 -19.02 0.10
N ALA A 157 7.64 -17.78 0.09
CA ALA A 157 8.91 -17.37 0.69
C ALA A 157 8.82 -17.12 2.21
N GLY A 158 7.66 -17.32 2.85
CA GLY A 158 7.46 -17.10 4.28
C GLY A 158 7.32 -15.63 4.68
N ALA A 159 7.05 -14.72 3.72
CA ALA A 159 6.97 -13.29 4.03
C ALA A 159 5.88 -12.92 5.06
N PHE A 160 4.85 -13.76 5.18
CA PHE A 160 3.73 -13.56 6.11
C PHE A 160 3.84 -14.43 7.38
N ASP A 161 4.95 -15.14 7.58
CA ASP A 161 5.14 -15.97 8.76
C ASP A 161 5.19 -15.08 10.02
N GLY A 162 4.49 -15.53 11.07
CA GLY A 162 4.40 -14.78 12.32
C GLY A 162 3.37 -13.63 12.34
N ILE A 163 2.57 -13.47 11.28
CA ILE A 163 1.43 -12.55 11.27
C ILE A 163 0.21 -13.24 11.92
N ASP A 164 -0.41 -12.58 12.90
CA ASP A 164 -1.56 -13.12 13.62
C ASP A 164 -2.88 -12.87 12.87
N ALA A 165 -2.98 -11.76 12.14
CA ALA A 165 -4.13 -11.42 11.30
C ALA A 165 -3.73 -10.47 10.15
N ALA A 166 -4.45 -10.58 9.02
CA ALA A 166 -4.29 -9.73 7.83
C ALA A 166 -5.64 -9.40 7.20
#